data_8d5d3c4f6b95a005b97c1b097904d56c
#
_entry.id   8d5d3c4f6b95a005b97c1b097904d56c
#
_cell.length_a   1.000
_cell.length_b   1.000
_cell.length_c   1.000
_cell.angle_alpha   90.00
_cell.angle_beta   90.00
_cell.angle_gamma   90.00
#
_symmetry.space_group_name_H-M   'P 1'
#
loop_
_entity.id
_entity.type
_entity.pdbx_description
1 polymer ?
#
loop_
_entity_poly.entity_id
_entity_poly.type
_entity_poly.pdbx_seq_one_letter_code
_entity_poly.pdbx_strand_id
1 'polypeptide(L)'
;MPRLPILTYHGVNVAGNDYATNDHVALASDLDTVDRLGWRIVPLPAAIARWLAGDPSWAGGERTLAITFDDGTDFDWRDLPHPAHGTQRSLFNTLADFRNALAGGRAAHATTFVVVSRETREHIDRVGLADRGWWSDTWWRDAVASGYAAVASHSWDHNHDLAEHLMGRPRATGTFRSIDRFELAEDEIARASAHLKRVAPNPGDRLFAYPYGETNDYLVREYFPSEHARIGVDAAFGDGARPMTGEADRWALPRYVCGRDWRSPEGLAALLRDASR
;
A
#
# COMPACT_ATOMS: atom_id res chain seq x y z
N MET A 1 8.07 -10.21 -21.74
CA MET A 1 8.24 -8.84 -21.19
C MET A 1 8.25 -8.91 -19.67
N PRO A 2 9.03 -8.09 -18.94
CA PRO A 2 9.02 -8.09 -17.49
C PRO A 2 7.62 -7.81 -16.93
N ARG A 3 7.26 -8.53 -15.85
CA ARG A 3 5.99 -8.37 -15.13
C ARG A 3 6.25 -8.32 -13.65
N LEU A 4 5.53 -7.49 -12.92
CA LEU A 4 5.64 -7.35 -11.48
C LEU A 4 4.25 -7.42 -10.84
N PRO A 5 3.85 -8.56 -10.28
CA PRO A 5 2.71 -8.60 -9.37
C PRO A 5 2.97 -7.70 -8.16
N ILE A 6 1.99 -6.90 -7.78
CA ILE A 6 2.02 -6.06 -6.57
C ILE A 6 0.87 -6.53 -5.70
N LEU A 7 1.20 -7.11 -4.54
CA LEU A 7 0.23 -7.68 -3.59
C LEU A 7 -0.07 -6.65 -2.50
N THR A 8 -1.34 -6.44 -2.20
CA THR A 8 -1.81 -5.47 -1.21
C THR A 8 -2.54 -6.16 -0.06
N TYR A 9 -2.20 -5.79 1.18
CA TYR A 9 -2.85 -6.22 2.41
C TYR A 9 -3.24 -4.99 3.24
N HIS A 10 -4.16 -5.19 4.18
CA HIS A 10 -4.65 -4.14 5.09
C HIS A 10 -4.54 -4.61 6.53
N GLY A 11 -3.75 -3.93 7.36
CA GLY A 11 -3.60 -4.28 8.77
C GLY A 11 -4.89 -4.21 9.57
N VAL A 12 -5.89 -3.46 9.10
CA VAL A 12 -7.23 -3.36 9.72
C VAL A 12 -8.14 -4.55 9.43
N ASN A 13 -7.82 -5.38 8.44
CA ASN A 13 -8.64 -6.53 8.05
C ASN A 13 -8.49 -7.69 9.04
N VAL A 14 -9.14 -7.59 10.19
CA VAL A 14 -9.18 -8.59 11.27
C VAL A 14 -10.62 -8.86 11.66
N ALA A 15 -11.30 -9.75 10.93
CA ALA A 15 -12.66 -10.21 11.23
C ALA A 15 -12.71 -11.62 11.80
N GLY A 16 -11.55 -12.25 11.99
CA GLY A 16 -11.36 -13.60 12.54
C GLY A 16 -9.89 -13.93 12.71
N ASN A 17 -9.57 -15.21 12.90
CA ASN A 17 -8.20 -15.72 12.99
C ASN A 17 -7.88 -16.72 11.87
N ASP A 18 -8.69 -16.75 10.82
CA ASP A 18 -8.48 -17.60 9.65
C ASP A 18 -7.94 -16.79 8.48
N TYR A 19 -7.28 -17.44 7.54
CA TYR A 19 -6.71 -16.85 6.34
C TYR A 19 -7.68 -15.91 5.60
N ALA A 20 -8.93 -16.34 5.40
CA ALA A 20 -9.91 -15.59 4.61
C ALA A 20 -10.49 -14.35 5.32
N THR A 21 -10.22 -14.19 6.61
CA THR A 21 -10.81 -13.15 7.46
C THR A 21 -9.78 -12.28 8.17
N ASN A 22 -8.47 -12.51 7.88
CA ASN A 22 -7.40 -11.83 8.59
C ASN A 22 -6.14 -11.71 7.72
N ASP A 23 -5.82 -10.49 7.31
CA ASP A 23 -4.67 -10.23 6.44
C ASP A 23 -3.32 -10.53 7.12
N HIS A 24 -3.23 -10.52 8.46
CA HIS A 24 -2.02 -10.93 9.17
C HIS A 24 -1.75 -12.42 9.02
N VAL A 25 -2.81 -13.23 9.12
CA VAL A 25 -2.74 -14.69 8.91
C VAL A 25 -2.48 -14.99 7.43
N ALA A 26 -3.15 -14.26 6.55
CA ALA A 26 -2.99 -14.41 5.11
C ALA A 26 -1.54 -14.09 4.69
N LEU A 27 -0.98 -12.95 5.12
CA LEU A 27 0.40 -12.57 4.79
C LEU A 27 1.40 -13.62 5.23
N ALA A 28 1.30 -14.13 6.47
CA ALA A 28 2.22 -15.15 6.97
C ALA A 28 2.22 -16.41 6.09
N SER A 29 1.04 -16.91 5.73
CA SER A 29 0.88 -18.07 4.85
C SER A 29 1.30 -17.81 3.41
N ASP A 30 1.07 -16.59 2.92
CA ASP A 30 1.42 -16.18 1.57
C ASP A 30 2.93 -16.04 1.39
N LEU A 31 3.66 -15.57 2.40
CA LEU A 31 5.12 -15.53 2.39
C LEU A 31 5.73 -16.94 2.24
N ASP A 32 5.18 -17.95 2.91
CA ASP A 32 5.57 -19.35 2.72
C ASP A 32 5.29 -19.82 1.28
N THR A 33 4.17 -19.41 0.71
CA THR A 33 3.81 -19.73 -0.68
C THR A 33 4.75 -19.05 -1.67
N VAL A 34 5.09 -17.79 -1.45
CA VAL A 34 6.06 -17.01 -2.24
C VAL A 34 7.43 -17.71 -2.25
N ASP A 35 7.94 -18.12 -1.06
CA ASP A 35 9.24 -18.79 -0.97
C ASP A 35 9.22 -20.17 -1.65
N ARG A 36 8.21 -20.99 -1.36
CA ARG A 36 8.02 -22.32 -1.96
C ARG A 36 7.94 -22.31 -3.48
N LEU A 37 7.39 -21.26 -4.07
CA LEU A 37 7.30 -21.06 -5.52
C LEU A 37 8.56 -20.41 -6.12
N GLY A 38 9.55 -20.06 -5.29
CA GLY A 38 10.79 -19.44 -5.71
C GLY A 38 10.64 -18.00 -6.18
N TRP A 39 9.62 -17.28 -5.70
CA TRP A 39 9.46 -15.85 -5.94
C TRP A 39 10.33 -15.03 -5.00
N ARG A 40 10.72 -13.84 -5.44
CA ARG A 40 11.51 -12.89 -4.66
C ARG A 40 10.74 -11.59 -4.47
N ILE A 41 10.81 -11.04 -3.27
CA ILE A 41 10.22 -9.74 -2.96
C ILE A 41 11.23 -8.65 -3.30
N VAL A 42 10.81 -7.65 -4.07
CA VAL A 42 11.63 -6.50 -4.45
C VAL A 42 11.06 -5.22 -3.83
N PRO A 43 11.90 -4.24 -3.46
CA PRO A 43 11.42 -2.94 -3.02
C PRO A 43 10.66 -2.22 -4.14
N LEU A 44 9.37 -1.95 -3.94
CA LEU A 44 8.53 -1.28 -4.93
C LEU A 44 9.10 0.08 -5.38
N PRO A 45 9.57 0.97 -4.49
CA PRO A 45 10.14 2.26 -4.93
C PRO A 45 11.32 2.09 -5.88
N ALA A 46 12.19 1.11 -5.64
CA ALA A 46 13.35 0.85 -6.49
C ALA A 46 12.93 0.26 -7.86
N ALA A 47 11.90 -0.59 -7.90
CA ALA A 47 11.37 -1.13 -9.14
C ALA A 47 10.74 -0.01 -9.99
N ILE A 48 9.95 0.87 -9.38
CA ILE A 48 9.33 2.02 -10.07
C ILE A 48 10.39 2.99 -10.59
N ALA A 49 11.40 3.33 -9.79
CA ALA A 49 12.48 4.24 -10.23
C ALA A 49 13.22 3.68 -11.45
N ARG A 50 13.53 2.39 -11.47
CA ARG A 50 14.15 1.72 -12.63
C ARG A 50 13.22 1.67 -13.84
N TRP A 51 11.93 1.36 -13.62
CA TRP A 51 10.94 1.36 -14.71
C TRP A 51 10.84 2.72 -15.39
N LEU A 52 10.75 3.80 -14.62
CA LEU A 52 10.70 5.17 -15.14
C LEU A 52 11.98 5.60 -15.85
N ALA A 53 13.13 5.04 -15.46
CA ALA A 53 14.41 5.24 -16.13
C ALA A 53 14.57 4.42 -17.43
N GLY A 54 13.58 3.59 -17.79
CA GLY A 54 13.65 2.73 -18.97
C GLY A 54 14.58 1.53 -18.83
N ASP A 55 14.97 1.14 -17.61
CA ASP A 55 15.82 -0.01 -17.35
C ASP A 55 15.05 -1.31 -17.70
N PRO A 56 15.53 -2.13 -18.65
CA PRO A 56 14.86 -3.37 -19.04
C PRO A 56 14.80 -4.41 -17.90
N SER A 57 15.61 -4.25 -16.85
CA SER A 57 15.62 -5.12 -15.66
C SER A 57 14.77 -4.59 -14.51
N TRP A 58 13.90 -3.61 -14.74
CA TRP A 58 13.15 -2.87 -13.73
C TRP A 58 12.37 -3.76 -12.74
N ALA A 59 11.81 -4.85 -13.20
CA ALA A 59 11.09 -5.81 -12.35
C ALA A 59 12.02 -6.65 -11.44
N GLY A 60 13.35 -6.58 -11.64
CA GLY A 60 14.32 -7.31 -10.82
C GLY A 60 14.55 -8.77 -11.23
N GLY A 61 14.01 -9.20 -12.36
CA GLY A 61 14.18 -10.55 -12.93
C GLY A 61 12.87 -11.32 -13.05
N GLU A 62 13.00 -12.63 -13.28
CA GLU A 62 11.85 -13.53 -13.29
C GLU A 62 11.36 -13.83 -11.86
N ARG A 63 10.07 -14.10 -11.69
CA ARG A 63 9.44 -14.44 -10.43
C ARG A 63 9.76 -13.44 -9.31
N THR A 64 9.57 -12.19 -9.60
CA THR A 64 9.65 -11.10 -8.61
C THR A 64 8.28 -10.50 -8.38
N LEU A 65 8.02 -10.09 -7.15
CA LEU A 65 6.81 -9.38 -6.75
C LEU A 65 7.14 -8.25 -5.78
N ALA A 66 6.21 -7.33 -5.60
CA ALA A 66 6.28 -6.33 -4.54
C ALA A 66 5.10 -6.52 -3.55
N ILE A 67 5.31 -6.11 -2.30
CA ILE A 67 4.29 -6.13 -1.25
C ILE A 67 3.97 -4.70 -0.86
N THR A 68 2.68 -4.40 -0.71
CA THR A 68 2.17 -3.13 -0.20
C THR A 68 1.17 -3.35 0.93
N PHE A 69 1.10 -2.38 1.82
CA PHE A 69 0.07 -2.30 2.85
C PHE A 69 -0.69 -0.98 2.66
N ASP A 70 -2.00 -0.98 2.84
CA ASP A 70 -2.80 0.23 2.73
C ASP A 70 -3.31 0.67 4.12
N ASP A 71 -3.77 1.91 4.22
CA ASP A 71 -4.28 2.64 5.39
C ASP A 71 -3.20 3.11 6.38
N GLY A 72 -2.20 2.30 6.69
CA GLY A 72 -1.09 2.68 7.57
C GLY A 72 -1.47 2.78 9.03
N THR A 73 -2.23 1.82 9.55
CA THR A 73 -2.52 1.72 10.98
C THR A 73 -1.34 1.18 11.77
N ASP A 74 -1.38 1.28 13.10
CA ASP A 74 -0.35 0.71 13.96
C ASP A 74 -0.27 -0.82 13.85
N PHE A 75 -1.31 -1.50 13.35
CA PHE A 75 -1.29 -2.93 13.02
C PHE A 75 -0.29 -3.27 11.90
N ASP A 76 0.09 -2.34 11.08
CA ASP A 76 1.17 -2.56 10.10
C ASP A 76 2.51 -2.79 10.82
N TRP A 77 2.80 -2.01 11.88
CA TRP A 77 4.12 -1.92 12.50
C TRP A 77 4.27 -2.61 13.86
N ARG A 78 3.20 -2.68 14.65
CA ARG A 78 3.20 -3.16 16.03
C ARG A 78 2.31 -4.37 16.23
N ASP A 79 2.77 -5.33 17.03
CA ASP A 79 1.92 -6.42 17.51
C ASP A 79 0.88 -5.82 18.47
N LEU A 80 -0.39 -5.94 18.15
CA LEU A 80 -1.47 -5.30 18.92
C LEU A 80 -2.53 -6.32 19.39
N PRO A 81 -3.06 -6.16 20.61
CA PRO A 81 -4.08 -7.06 21.16
C PRO A 81 -5.48 -6.68 20.65
N HIS A 82 -5.87 -7.21 19.48
CA HIS A 82 -7.20 -6.97 18.91
C HIS A 82 -8.29 -7.39 19.89
N PRO A 83 -9.34 -6.54 20.17
CA PRO A 83 -10.30 -6.79 21.25
C PRO A 83 -11.06 -8.12 21.16
N ALA A 84 -11.35 -8.59 19.95
CA ALA A 84 -12.13 -9.81 19.70
C ALA A 84 -11.27 -11.02 19.28
N HIS A 85 -10.06 -10.79 18.73
CA HIS A 85 -9.30 -11.84 18.04
C HIS A 85 -7.90 -12.09 18.61
N GLY A 86 -7.60 -11.51 19.79
CA GLY A 86 -6.31 -11.69 20.45
C GLY A 86 -5.17 -10.91 19.79
N THR A 87 -3.93 -11.19 20.18
CA THR A 87 -2.77 -10.46 19.67
C THR A 87 -2.54 -10.79 18.19
N GLN A 88 -2.52 -9.75 17.38
CA GLN A 88 -2.17 -9.84 15.97
C GLN A 88 -0.68 -9.53 15.81
N ARG A 89 0.04 -10.41 15.14
CA ARG A 89 1.42 -10.16 14.70
C ARG A 89 1.38 -9.08 13.63
N SER A 90 2.10 -7.98 13.76
CA SER A 90 2.07 -6.90 12.77
C SER A 90 2.54 -7.37 11.39
N LEU A 91 2.09 -6.70 10.33
CA LEU A 91 2.47 -7.04 8.97
C LEU A 91 3.99 -6.93 8.77
N PHE A 92 4.61 -5.87 9.28
CA PHE A 92 6.07 -5.70 9.19
C PHE A 92 6.86 -6.67 10.06
N ASN A 93 6.38 -7.05 11.25
CA ASN A 93 7.04 -8.07 12.05
C ASN A 93 6.95 -9.44 11.39
N THR A 94 5.82 -9.79 10.77
CA THR A 94 5.65 -10.99 9.95
C THR A 94 6.65 -11.01 8.79
N LEU A 95 6.83 -9.89 8.11
CA LEU A 95 7.81 -9.75 7.02
C LEU A 95 9.25 -9.85 7.54
N ALA A 96 9.55 -9.30 8.73
CA ALA A 96 10.86 -9.41 9.36
C ALA A 96 11.18 -10.84 9.78
N ASP A 97 10.22 -11.56 10.35
CA ASP A 97 10.37 -12.98 10.72
C ASP A 97 10.68 -13.82 9.47
N PHE A 98 9.95 -13.61 8.38
CA PHE A 98 10.20 -14.26 7.09
C PHE A 98 11.60 -13.96 6.56
N ARG A 99 12.01 -12.70 6.54
CA ARG A 99 13.36 -12.27 6.13
C ARG A 99 14.46 -12.97 6.95
N ASN A 100 14.28 -13.09 8.27
CA ASN A 100 15.25 -13.72 9.17
C ASN A 100 15.31 -15.24 9.00
N ALA A 101 14.20 -15.87 8.60
CA ALA A 101 14.15 -17.31 8.35
C ALA A 101 14.81 -17.72 7.02
N LEU A 102 14.93 -16.80 6.08
CA LEU A 102 15.52 -17.09 4.76
C LEU A 102 17.04 -17.26 4.84
N ALA A 103 17.54 -18.39 4.34
CA ALA A 103 18.98 -18.63 4.22
C ALA A 103 19.66 -17.54 3.36
N GLY A 104 20.67 -16.87 3.92
CA GLY A 104 21.41 -15.80 3.23
C GLY A 104 20.77 -14.42 3.31
N GLY A 105 19.75 -14.21 4.15
CA GLY A 105 19.16 -12.89 4.42
C GLY A 105 18.56 -12.25 3.17
N ARG A 106 17.77 -12.99 2.38
CA ARG A 106 17.10 -12.42 1.20
C ARG A 106 16.27 -11.22 1.60
N ALA A 107 16.35 -10.16 0.81
CA ALA A 107 15.61 -8.94 1.05
C ALA A 107 14.09 -9.23 0.99
N ALA A 108 13.38 -8.94 2.06
CA ALA A 108 11.95 -8.76 2.03
C ALA A 108 11.69 -7.27 2.29
N HIS A 109 10.75 -6.68 1.58
CA HIS A 109 10.46 -5.25 1.66
C HIS A 109 8.97 -5.03 1.39
N ALA A 110 8.33 -4.13 2.14
CA ALA A 110 7.00 -3.67 1.81
C ALA A 110 6.94 -2.14 1.78
N THR A 111 5.97 -1.61 1.03
CA THR A 111 5.62 -0.19 1.02
C THR A 111 4.26 -0.03 1.68
N THR A 112 4.16 0.74 2.76
CA THR A 112 2.89 1.07 3.37
C THR A 112 2.40 2.41 2.83
N PHE A 113 1.18 2.43 2.32
CA PHE A 113 0.47 3.63 1.89
C PHE A 113 -0.38 4.12 3.05
N VAL A 114 -0.05 5.27 3.60
CA VAL A 114 -0.63 5.77 4.85
C VAL A 114 -1.61 6.90 4.61
N VAL A 115 -2.73 6.90 5.33
CA VAL A 115 -3.62 8.05 5.47
C VAL A 115 -2.89 9.10 6.30
N VAL A 116 -2.75 10.33 5.74
CA VAL A 116 -1.79 11.31 6.28
C VAL A 116 -2.38 12.20 7.37
N SER A 117 -3.66 12.56 7.29
CA SER A 117 -4.34 13.43 8.24
C SER A 117 -4.41 12.80 9.63
N ARG A 118 -3.69 13.37 10.59
CA ARG A 118 -3.74 12.94 11.98
C ARG A 118 -5.17 13.03 12.56
N GLU A 119 -5.84 14.13 12.28
CA GLU A 119 -7.20 14.38 12.77
C GLU A 119 -8.18 13.34 12.26
N THR A 120 -8.10 12.99 10.98
CA THR A 120 -8.91 11.94 10.36
C THR A 120 -8.61 10.57 10.98
N ARG A 121 -7.33 10.22 11.11
CA ARG A 121 -6.92 8.94 11.72
C ARG A 121 -7.42 8.80 13.15
N GLU A 122 -7.27 9.84 13.98
CA GLU A 122 -7.79 9.86 15.35
C GLU A 122 -9.32 9.75 15.40
N HIS A 123 -10.01 10.38 14.44
CA HIS A 123 -11.47 10.30 14.35
C HIS A 123 -11.94 8.89 13.93
N ILE A 124 -11.38 8.35 12.86
CA ILE A 124 -11.74 7.01 12.35
C ILE A 124 -11.38 5.92 13.38
N ASP A 125 -10.23 6.01 14.05
CA ASP A 125 -9.88 5.07 15.13
C ASP A 125 -10.95 5.07 16.23
N ARG A 126 -11.45 6.24 16.61
CA ARG A 126 -12.47 6.39 17.66
C ARG A 126 -13.82 5.79 17.27
N VAL A 127 -14.28 6.00 16.05
CA VAL A 127 -15.66 5.66 15.63
C VAL A 127 -15.75 4.37 14.80
N GLY A 128 -14.68 3.98 14.16
CA GLY A 128 -14.68 2.88 13.19
C GLY A 128 -13.70 1.74 13.48
N LEU A 129 -12.71 1.93 14.37
CA LEU A 129 -11.73 0.89 14.69
C LEU A 129 -11.88 0.41 16.15
N ALA A 130 -11.05 0.86 17.07
CA ALA A 130 -11.04 0.31 18.42
C ALA A 130 -10.97 1.38 19.54
N ASP A 131 -10.92 2.65 19.18
CA ASP A 131 -10.74 3.80 20.11
C ASP A 131 -9.55 3.61 21.07
N ARG A 132 -8.40 3.21 20.53
CA ARG A 132 -7.18 2.90 21.30
C ARG A 132 -5.95 3.69 20.85
N GLY A 133 -6.12 4.62 19.93
CA GLY A 133 -5.01 5.35 19.32
C GLY A 133 -4.11 4.49 18.44
N TRP A 134 -4.67 3.49 17.78
CA TRP A 134 -3.94 2.54 16.94
C TRP A 134 -3.84 2.96 15.47
N TRP A 135 -3.95 4.25 15.24
CA TRP A 135 -3.70 4.83 13.93
C TRP A 135 -2.78 6.05 14.04
N SER A 136 -1.56 5.81 14.53
CA SER A 136 -0.57 6.87 14.77
C SER A 136 0.44 6.98 13.62
N ASP A 137 1.21 8.08 13.61
CA ASP A 137 2.36 8.28 12.72
C ASP A 137 3.72 8.09 13.44
N THR A 138 3.68 7.68 14.70
CA THR A 138 4.87 7.61 15.55
C THR A 138 5.89 6.57 15.09
N TRP A 139 5.49 5.64 14.25
CA TRP A 139 6.32 4.54 13.75
C TRP A 139 6.87 4.77 12.34
N TRP A 140 6.41 5.76 11.59
CA TRP A 140 6.78 5.94 10.19
C TRP A 140 8.29 6.11 9.99
N ARG A 141 8.96 6.88 10.84
CA ARG A 141 10.41 7.08 10.76
C ARG A 141 11.19 5.82 11.10
N ASP A 142 10.74 5.07 12.10
CA ASP A 142 11.36 3.81 12.49
C ASP A 142 11.21 2.76 11.38
N ALA A 143 10.04 2.71 10.74
CA ALA A 143 9.80 1.86 9.58
C ALA A 143 10.79 2.18 8.45
N VAL A 144 10.92 3.44 8.06
CA VAL A 144 11.90 3.87 7.05
C VAL A 144 13.34 3.52 7.47
N ALA A 145 13.71 3.78 8.72
CA ALA A 145 15.05 3.50 9.25
C ALA A 145 15.39 2.00 9.29
N SER A 146 14.39 1.12 9.32
CA SER A 146 14.57 -0.34 9.31
C SER A 146 15.22 -0.87 8.03
N GLY A 147 15.09 -0.14 6.91
CA GLY A 147 15.63 -0.50 5.60
C GLY A 147 14.84 -1.59 4.85
N TYR A 148 13.75 -2.12 5.44
CA TYR A 148 12.84 -3.07 4.76
C TYR A 148 11.42 -2.56 4.61
N ALA A 149 11.20 -1.28 4.93
CA ALA A 149 9.94 -0.60 4.77
C ALA A 149 10.10 0.72 4.01
N ALA A 150 9.08 1.10 3.25
CA ALA A 150 8.91 2.44 2.73
C ALA A 150 7.53 2.96 3.13
N VAL A 151 7.42 4.27 3.34
CA VAL A 151 6.16 4.96 3.66
C VAL A 151 5.76 5.80 2.45
N ALA A 152 4.55 5.64 1.98
CA ALA A 152 3.98 6.26 0.80
C ALA A 152 2.61 6.87 1.08
N SER A 153 2.06 7.66 0.16
CA SER A 153 0.81 8.38 0.38
C SER A 153 -0.42 7.57 0.02
N HIS A 154 -1.39 7.49 0.95
CA HIS A 154 -2.77 7.03 0.72
C HIS A 154 -3.78 8.16 0.86
N SER A 155 -3.46 9.31 0.33
CA SER A 155 -4.17 10.58 0.41
C SER A 155 -4.11 11.26 1.79
N TRP A 156 -4.75 12.43 1.87
CA TRP A 156 -4.81 13.20 3.11
C TRP A 156 -5.75 12.57 4.13
N ASP A 157 -7.02 12.38 3.78
CA ASP A 157 -8.05 11.90 4.69
C ASP A 157 -8.79 10.64 4.19
N HIS A 158 -8.25 9.99 3.15
CA HIS A 158 -8.85 8.82 2.47
C HIS A 158 -10.19 9.13 1.80
N ASN A 159 -10.65 10.38 1.81
CA ASN A 159 -12.01 10.76 1.48
C ASN A 159 -13.06 9.84 2.16
N HIS A 160 -12.75 9.44 3.41
CA HIS A 160 -13.50 8.44 4.16
C HIS A 160 -14.89 8.97 4.53
N ASP A 161 -15.92 8.12 4.50
CA ASP A 161 -17.29 8.48 4.85
C ASP A 161 -17.48 8.81 6.35
N LEU A 162 -16.62 8.25 7.21
CA LEU A 162 -16.55 8.62 8.64
C LEU A 162 -15.72 9.89 8.90
N ALA A 163 -14.95 10.37 7.92
CA ALA A 163 -14.29 11.64 8.03
C ALA A 163 -15.33 12.74 7.79
N GLU A 164 -15.76 13.42 8.85
CA GLU A 164 -16.52 14.66 8.69
C GLU A 164 -15.70 15.60 7.80
N HIS A 165 -16.38 16.42 6.98
CA HIS A 165 -15.75 17.31 6.01
C HIS A 165 -14.75 18.29 6.65
N LEU A 166 -13.58 17.80 7.04
CA LEU A 166 -12.53 18.59 7.68
C LEU A 166 -12.04 19.75 6.80
N MET A 167 -12.26 19.65 5.49
CA MET A 167 -11.84 20.66 4.51
C MET A 167 -12.95 21.65 4.14
N GLY A 168 -14.18 21.46 4.63
CA GLY A 168 -15.29 22.38 4.36
C GLY A 168 -15.73 22.49 2.90
N ARG A 169 -15.26 21.60 2.01
CA ARG A 169 -15.60 21.58 0.59
C ARG A 169 -16.60 20.48 0.29
N PRO A 170 -17.69 20.78 -0.43
CA PRO A 170 -18.67 19.76 -0.82
C PRO A 170 -18.04 18.73 -1.74
N ARG A 171 -18.09 17.46 -1.34
CA ARG A 171 -17.67 16.29 -2.12
C ARG A 171 -18.42 15.05 -1.65
N ALA A 172 -18.56 14.05 -2.51
CA ALA A 172 -19.05 12.74 -2.07
C ALA A 172 -17.93 12.03 -1.29
N THR A 173 -18.23 11.52 -0.10
CA THR A 173 -17.32 10.70 0.74
C THR A 173 -17.56 9.22 0.53
N GLY A 174 -16.63 8.35 0.98
CA GLY A 174 -16.68 6.90 0.76
C GLY A 174 -16.36 6.50 -0.68
N THR A 175 -15.84 7.42 -1.50
CA THR A 175 -15.35 7.16 -2.86
C THR A 175 -14.28 8.17 -3.24
N PHE A 176 -13.18 7.69 -3.84
CA PHE A 176 -12.12 8.59 -4.33
C PHE A 176 -12.40 9.14 -5.73
N ARG A 177 -13.42 8.60 -6.44
CA ARG A 177 -13.87 9.12 -7.74
C ARG A 177 -14.39 10.54 -7.70
N SER A 178 -14.81 11.02 -6.53
CA SER A 178 -15.27 12.41 -6.32
C SER A 178 -14.14 13.45 -6.27
N ILE A 179 -12.86 13.01 -6.28
CA ILE A 179 -11.71 13.91 -6.37
C ILE A 179 -11.47 14.24 -7.85
N ASP A 180 -12.34 15.06 -8.42
CA ASP A 180 -12.52 15.28 -9.85
C ASP A 180 -12.14 16.70 -10.32
N ARG A 181 -11.48 17.49 -9.47
CA ARG A 181 -11.04 18.86 -9.76
C ARG A 181 -9.81 19.25 -8.95
N PHE A 182 -9.14 20.30 -9.41
CA PHE A 182 -7.83 20.73 -8.91
C PHE A 182 -7.81 20.94 -7.40
N GLU A 183 -8.76 21.69 -6.84
CA GLU A 183 -8.77 22.03 -5.41
C GLU A 183 -8.90 20.78 -4.52
N LEU A 184 -9.70 19.80 -4.94
CA LEU A 184 -9.84 18.54 -4.20
C LEU A 184 -8.58 17.69 -4.31
N ALA A 185 -7.97 17.64 -5.48
CA ALA A 185 -6.71 16.93 -5.68
C ALA A 185 -5.55 17.57 -4.90
N GLU A 186 -5.49 18.92 -4.79
CA GLU A 186 -4.52 19.61 -3.93
C GLU A 186 -4.70 19.26 -2.46
N ASP A 187 -5.95 19.24 -1.99
CA ASP A 187 -6.26 18.91 -0.61
C ASP A 187 -5.91 17.45 -0.27
N GLU A 188 -6.21 16.50 -1.16
CA GLU A 188 -6.02 15.07 -0.90
C GLU A 188 -4.62 14.56 -1.25
N ILE A 189 -4.03 15.05 -2.33
CA ILE A 189 -2.80 14.46 -2.89
C ILE A 189 -1.60 15.35 -2.62
N ALA A 190 -1.61 16.62 -3.06
CA ALA A 190 -0.47 17.50 -2.91
C ALA A 190 -0.13 17.77 -1.44
N ARG A 191 -1.13 18.03 -0.62
CA ARG A 191 -0.98 18.23 0.82
C ARG A 191 -0.39 17.02 1.52
N ALA A 192 -0.89 15.81 1.21
CA ALA A 192 -0.39 14.56 1.75
C ALA A 192 1.08 14.32 1.38
N SER A 193 1.41 14.47 0.10
CA SER A 193 2.77 14.31 -0.41
C SER A 193 3.75 15.29 0.25
N ALA A 194 3.38 16.56 0.36
CA ALA A 194 4.21 17.57 1.02
C ALA A 194 4.42 17.27 2.52
N HIS A 195 3.40 16.74 3.21
CA HIS A 195 3.51 16.34 4.61
C HIS A 195 4.47 15.16 4.78
N LEU A 196 4.32 14.09 4.01
CA LEU A 196 5.16 12.89 4.11
C LEU A 196 6.63 13.19 3.84
N LYS A 197 6.95 13.98 2.83
CA LYS A 197 8.32 14.42 2.53
C LYS A 197 9.00 15.15 3.70
N ARG A 198 8.22 15.82 4.53
CA ARG A 198 8.73 16.53 5.72
C ARG A 198 8.91 15.59 6.92
N VAL A 199 7.97 14.67 7.14
CA VAL A 199 7.92 13.86 8.37
C VAL A 199 8.60 12.52 8.27
N ALA A 200 8.60 11.90 7.09
CA ALA A 200 9.20 10.58 6.82
C ALA A 200 9.82 10.51 5.41
N PRO A 201 10.83 11.37 5.09
CA PRO A 201 11.43 11.37 3.76
C PRO A 201 12.07 10.01 3.44
N ASN A 202 11.69 9.43 2.31
CA ASN A 202 12.17 8.11 1.88
C ASN A 202 11.84 7.89 0.39
N PRO A 203 12.41 6.88 -0.30
CA PRO A 203 12.08 6.62 -1.71
C PRO A 203 10.60 6.34 -1.99
N GLY A 204 9.81 5.91 -0.99
CA GLY A 204 8.38 5.67 -1.11
C GLY A 204 7.52 6.93 -1.08
N ASP A 205 8.03 8.05 -0.55
CA ASP A 205 7.28 9.31 -0.43
C ASP A 205 6.89 9.94 -1.78
N ARG A 206 7.40 9.38 -2.87
CA ARG A 206 7.08 9.74 -4.26
C ARG A 206 6.03 8.82 -4.89
N LEU A 207 5.44 7.92 -4.12
CA LEU A 207 4.40 6.99 -4.57
C LEU A 207 3.06 7.35 -3.93
N PHE A 208 1.98 7.11 -4.68
CA PHE A 208 0.62 7.36 -4.25
C PHE A 208 -0.25 6.11 -4.51
N ALA A 209 -1.09 5.70 -3.57
CA ALA A 209 -2.14 4.72 -3.83
C ALA A 209 -3.51 5.39 -3.68
N TYR A 210 -4.39 5.11 -4.65
CA TYR A 210 -5.75 5.62 -4.60
C TYR A 210 -6.54 4.92 -3.50
N PRO A 211 -7.17 5.67 -2.58
CA PRO A 211 -8.18 5.11 -1.69
C PRO A 211 -9.22 4.28 -2.45
N TYR A 212 -9.62 3.15 -1.87
CA TYR A 212 -10.54 2.17 -2.48
C TYR A 212 -10.04 1.56 -3.82
N GLY A 213 -8.80 1.82 -4.22
CA GLY A 213 -8.27 1.49 -5.55
C GLY A 213 -8.90 2.31 -6.68
N GLU A 214 -9.67 3.33 -6.37
CA GLU A 214 -10.53 4.05 -7.31
C GLU A 214 -9.78 5.16 -8.05
N THR A 215 -9.60 4.96 -9.34
CA THR A 215 -9.12 6.00 -10.27
C THR A 215 -10.27 6.76 -10.90
N ASN A 216 -10.01 7.97 -11.43
CA ASN A 216 -10.89 8.68 -12.33
C ASN A 216 -10.11 9.35 -13.46
N ASP A 217 -10.82 9.74 -14.53
CA ASP A 217 -10.18 10.31 -15.73
C ASP A 217 -9.47 11.62 -15.45
N TYR A 218 -9.99 12.47 -14.57
CA TYR A 218 -9.35 13.73 -14.19
C TYR A 218 -7.97 13.50 -13.56
N LEU A 219 -7.88 12.62 -12.56
CA LEU A 219 -6.61 12.36 -11.87
C LEU A 219 -5.59 11.68 -12.79
N VAL A 220 -6.03 10.70 -13.59
CA VAL A 220 -5.13 9.89 -14.44
C VAL A 220 -4.67 10.69 -15.68
N ARG A 221 -5.54 11.48 -16.29
CA ARG A 221 -5.26 12.12 -17.60
C ARG A 221 -4.90 13.59 -17.52
N GLU A 222 -5.25 14.26 -16.43
CA GLU A 222 -5.06 15.71 -16.29
C GLU A 222 -4.16 16.04 -15.09
N TYR A 223 -4.58 15.75 -13.86
CA TYR A 223 -3.90 16.21 -12.67
C TYR A 223 -2.49 15.63 -12.51
N PHE A 224 -2.33 14.30 -12.46
CA PHE A 224 -1.00 13.72 -12.30
C PHE A 224 -0.07 14.03 -13.48
N PRO A 225 -0.48 13.91 -14.76
CA PRO A 225 0.37 14.30 -15.87
C PRO A 225 0.90 15.73 -15.81
N SER A 226 0.10 16.70 -15.36
CA SER A 226 0.50 18.10 -15.27
C SER A 226 1.25 18.45 -13.98
N GLU A 227 0.87 17.87 -12.84
CA GLU A 227 1.31 18.32 -11.51
C GLU A 227 2.36 17.44 -10.85
N HIS A 228 2.60 16.22 -11.34
CA HIS A 228 3.45 15.23 -10.68
C HIS A 228 4.84 15.75 -10.30
N ALA A 229 5.47 16.56 -11.16
CA ALA A 229 6.79 17.11 -10.90
C ALA A 229 6.77 18.11 -9.72
N ARG A 230 5.74 18.95 -9.66
CA ARG A 230 5.53 19.95 -8.61
C ARG A 230 5.20 19.30 -7.28
N ILE A 231 4.27 18.36 -7.27
CA ILE A 231 3.86 17.65 -6.04
C ILE A 231 4.84 16.54 -5.65
N GLY A 232 5.73 16.16 -6.60
CA GLY A 232 6.78 15.16 -6.43
C GLY A 232 6.23 13.75 -6.25
N VAL A 233 5.20 13.37 -7.02
CA VAL A 233 4.69 12.02 -7.12
C VAL A 233 5.17 11.42 -8.44
N ASP A 234 5.76 10.23 -8.38
CA ASP A 234 6.32 9.57 -9.56
C ASP A 234 5.38 8.53 -10.17
N ALA A 235 4.54 7.90 -9.37
CA ALA A 235 3.59 6.89 -9.85
C ALA A 235 2.39 6.77 -8.92
N ALA A 236 1.23 6.40 -9.48
CA ALA A 236 0.00 6.19 -8.74
C ALA A 236 -0.57 4.79 -8.96
N PHE A 237 -1.05 4.15 -7.88
CA PHE A 237 -1.50 2.76 -7.83
C PHE A 237 -3.00 2.68 -7.57
N GLY A 238 -3.72 2.09 -8.52
CA GLY A 238 -5.11 1.69 -8.35
C GLY A 238 -5.22 0.21 -7.97
N ASP A 239 -6.36 -0.36 -8.28
CA ASP A 239 -6.56 -1.80 -8.35
C ASP A 239 -6.46 -2.27 -9.82
N GLY A 240 -6.89 -3.46 -10.15
CA GLY A 240 -6.90 -3.93 -11.55
C GLY A 240 -6.55 -5.39 -11.70
N ALA A 241 -6.22 -6.08 -10.63
CA ALA A 241 -6.05 -7.54 -10.54
C ALA A 241 -5.21 -8.13 -11.69
N ARG A 242 -4.10 -7.49 -12.02
CA ARG A 242 -3.13 -7.94 -13.02
C ARG A 242 -1.71 -7.51 -12.65
N PRO A 243 -0.66 -8.16 -13.18
CA PRO A 243 0.69 -7.70 -12.95
C PRO A 243 0.95 -6.37 -13.66
N MET A 244 1.79 -5.53 -13.07
CA MET A 244 2.35 -4.37 -13.74
C MET A 244 3.25 -4.83 -14.89
N THR A 245 3.17 -4.15 -16.03
CA THR A 245 4.00 -4.37 -17.23
C THR A 245 4.75 -3.12 -17.61
N GLY A 246 5.68 -3.22 -18.58
CA GLY A 246 6.39 -2.06 -19.10
C GLY A 246 5.50 -1.00 -19.75
N GLU A 247 4.32 -1.40 -20.22
CA GLU A 247 3.34 -0.53 -20.91
C GLU A 247 2.21 -0.04 -19.98
N ALA A 248 2.29 -0.32 -18.67
CA ALA A 248 1.26 0.08 -17.72
C ALA A 248 1.13 1.60 -17.65
N ASP A 249 -0.10 2.09 -17.43
CA ASP A 249 -0.34 3.51 -17.21
C ASP A 249 0.28 3.92 -15.86
N ARG A 250 1.21 4.86 -15.90
CA ARG A 250 1.95 5.37 -14.74
C ARG A 250 1.05 5.89 -13.63
N TRP A 251 -0.13 6.35 -14.00
CA TRP A 251 -1.08 6.98 -13.09
C TRP A 251 -2.23 6.06 -12.66
N ALA A 252 -2.19 4.80 -13.11
CA ALA A 252 -3.15 3.76 -12.77
C ALA A 252 -2.50 2.37 -12.73
N LEU A 253 -1.36 2.27 -12.02
CA LEU A 253 -0.63 1.01 -11.90
C LEU A 253 -1.46 -0.04 -11.16
N PRO A 254 -1.57 -1.26 -11.70
CA PRO A 254 -2.44 -2.28 -11.15
C PRO A 254 -1.83 -2.96 -9.92
N ARG A 255 -2.70 -3.35 -8.98
CA ARG A 255 -2.38 -4.17 -7.81
C ARG A 255 -3.39 -5.30 -7.66
N TYR A 256 -3.00 -6.34 -6.93
CA TYR A 256 -3.88 -7.39 -6.43
C TYR A 256 -4.14 -7.16 -4.94
N VAL A 257 -5.37 -7.34 -4.48
CA VAL A 257 -5.79 -7.10 -3.10
C VAL A 257 -6.19 -8.40 -2.42
N CYS A 258 -5.59 -8.69 -1.27
CA CYS A 258 -5.93 -9.83 -0.41
C CYS A 258 -7.42 -9.80 -0.02
N GLY A 259 -8.04 -10.95 0.08
CA GLY A 259 -9.47 -11.05 0.39
C GLY A 259 -10.40 -10.76 -0.79
N ARG A 260 -9.94 -10.02 -1.82
CA ARG A 260 -10.68 -9.73 -3.04
C ARG A 260 -10.21 -10.59 -4.21
N ASP A 261 -8.95 -10.51 -4.57
CA ASP A 261 -8.39 -11.11 -5.78
C ASP A 261 -7.83 -12.52 -5.54
N TRP A 262 -7.51 -12.84 -4.30
CA TRP A 262 -7.26 -14.19 -3.81
C TRP A 262 -7.73 -14.33 -2.35
N ARG A 263 -8.08 -15.57 -1.94
CA ARG A 263 -8.64 -15.88 -0.62
C ARG A 263 -8.10 -17.15 -0.01
N SER A 264 -7.02 -17.69 -0.58
CA SER A 264 -6.30 -18.86 -0.05
C SER A 264 -4.88 -18.91 -0.61
N PRO A 265 -3.96 -19.65 0.02
CA PRO A 265 -2.60 -19.86 -0.48
C PRO A 265 -2.58 -20.48 -1.90
N GLU A 266 -3.55 -21.34 -2.22
CA GLU A 266 -3.70 -21.95 -3.55
C GLU A 266 -4.15 -20.90 -4.57
N GLY A 267 -5.05 -19.99 -4.17
CA GLY A 267 -5.48 -18.85 -4.98
C GLY A 267 -4.30 -17.94 -5.32
N LEU A 268 -3.48 -17.56 -4.32
CA LEU A 268 -2.25 -16.81 -4.58
C LEU A 268 -1.30 -17.59 -5.50
N ALA A 269 -1.09 -18.88 -5.26
CA ALA A 269 -0.22 -19.69 -6.10
C ALA A 269 -0.71 -19.77 -7.55
N ALA A 270 -2.02 -19.77 -7.79
CA ALA A 270 -2.60 -19.72 -9.14
C ALA A 270 -2.35 -18.36 -9.79
N LEU A 271 -2.61 -17.26 -9.07
CA LEU A 271 -2.34 -15.89 -9.50
C LEU A 271 -0.87 -15.69 -9.89
N LEU A 272 0.07 -16.11 -9.05
CA LEU A 272 1.49 -15.98 -9.32
C LEU A 272 1.95 -16.81 -10.53
N ARG A 273 1.40 -18.01 -10.72
CA ARG A 273 1.68 -18.81 -11.92
C ARG A 273 1.18 -18.15 -13.20
N ASP A 274 0.03 -17.50 -13.16
CA ASP A 274 -0.52 -16.76 -14.29
C ASP A 274 0.29 -15.49 -14.59
N ALA A 275 0.70 -14.78 -13.55
CA ALA A 275 1.55 -13.60 -13.68
C ALA A 275 2.95 -13.90 -14.27
N SER A 276 3.42 -15.15 -14.20
CA SER A 276 4.72 -15.56 -14.75
C SER A 276 4.67 -15.97 -16.24
N ARG A 277 3.49 -16.02 -16.86
CA ARG A 277 3.27 -16.33 -18.29
C ARG A 277 3.34 -15.07 -19.16
#